data_d4bcc48cacca537870bde2a950a7ddb0
#
_entry.id   d4bcc48cacca537870bde2a950a7ddb0
#
_cell.length_a   1.000
_cell.length_b   1.000
_cell.length_c   1.000
_cell.angle_alpha   90.00
_cell.angle_beta   90.00
_cell.angle_gamma   90.00
#
_symmetry.space_group_name_H-M   'P 1'
#
loop_
_entity.id
_entity.type
_entity.pdbx_description
1 polymer ?
#
loop_
_entity_poly.entity_id
_entity_poly.type
_entity_poly.pdbx_seq_one_letter_code
_entity_poly.pdbx_strand_id
1 'polypeptide(L)'
;MQLKSIIEGALLAAGRPLTLDELADLFDLTDRPATAELAEAVQALRADCEGRGFEVCQVASGYRLQVRQELSPWIARLWQEKPARYSRAMLETLSIIAYRQPITRGDIEEVRGVAVNPNIIRTLQERDWVRVVGHRDVPGRPELLA
;
A
#
# COMPACT_ATOMS: atom_id res chain seq x y z
N MET A 1 30.46 -11.78 -3.76
CA MET A 1 29.44 -10.85 -4.29
C MET A 1 29.47 -9.56 -3.48
N GLN A 2 29.31 -8.43 -4.13
CA GLN A 2 29.38 -7.13 -3.42
C GLN A 2 28.13 -6.88 -2.58
N LEU A 3 28.30 -6.32 -1.40
CA LEU A 3 27.21 -5.98 -0.48
C LEU A 3 26.15 -5.10 -1.16
N LYS A 4 26.57 -4.12 -1.95
CA LYS A 4 25.67 -3.24 -2.72
C LYS A 4 24.72 -4.01 -3.65
N SER A 5 25.22 -5.05 -4.33
CA SER A 5 24.39 -5.89 -5.23
C SER A 5 23.37 -6.73 -4.46
N ILE A 6 23.73 -7.19 -3.27
CA ILE A 6 22.79 -7.93 -2.40
C ILE A 6 21.67 -7.01 -1.93
N ILE A 7 22.00 -5.80 -1.52
CA ILE A 7 21.01 -4.80 -1.11
C ILE A 7 20.08 -4.42 -2.27
N GLU A 8 20.63 -4.17 -3.45
CA GLU A 8 19.86 -3.88 -4.66
C GLU A 8 18.84 -4.99 -4.95
N GLY A 9 19.29 -6.23 -4.96
CA GLY A 9 18.42 -7.38 -5.18
C GLY A 9 17.36 -7.54 -4.09
N ALA A 10 17.71 -7.31 -2.84
CA ALA A 10 16.77 -7.39 -1.72
C ALA A 10 15.68 -6.32 -1.80
N LEU A 11 16.04 -5.07 -2.10
CA LEU A 11 15.09 -3.98 -2.27
C LEU A 11 14.13 -4.22 -3.44
N LEU A 12 14.66 -4.74 -4.55
CA LEU A 12 13.87 -5.10 -5.71
C LEU A 12 12.90 -6.24 -5.41
N ALA A 13 13.37 -7.27 -4.74
CA ALA A 13 12.56 -8.46 -4.43
C ALA A 13 11.50 -8.20 -3.37
N ALA A 14 11.77 -7.33 -2.40
CA ALA A 14 10.88 -7.09 -1.27
C ALA A 14 9.57 -6.41 -1.68
N GLY A 15 9.59 -5.51 -2.66
CA GLY A 15 8.41 -4.73 -3.07
C GLY A 15 7.86 -3.84 -1.97
N ARG A 16 8.63 -3.59 -0.91
CA ARG A 16 8.31 -2.74 0.23
C ARG A 16 9.58 -2.11 0.79
N PRO A 17 9.48 -1.04 1.60
CA PRO A 17 10.66 -0.51 2.27
C PRO A 17 11.30 -1.54 3.22
N LEU A 18 12.64 -1.55 3.26
CA LEU A 18 13.42 -2.35 4.20
C LEU A 18 14.27 -1.44 5.08
N THR A 19 14.30 -1.73 6.37
CA THR A 19 15.19 -1.06 7.33
C THR A 19 16.61 -1.62 7.23
N LEU A 20 17.60 -0.90 7.78
CA LEU A 20 18.97 -1.40 7.87
C LEU A 20 19.04 -2.70 8.68
N ASP A 21 18.22 -2.84 9.72
CA ASP A 21 18.16 -4.06 10.53
C ASP A 21 17.63 -5.24 9.70
N GLU A 22 16.59 -5.03 8.90
CA GLU A 22 16.06 -6.06 8.00
C GLU A 22 17.09 -6.46 6.93
N LEU A 23 17.86 -5.52 6.42
CA LEU A 23 18.96 -5.80 5.50
C LEU A 23 20.08 -6.59 6.17
N ALA A 24 20.40 -6.27 7.42
CA ALA A 24 21.38 -7.02 8.20
C ALA A 24 20.93 -8.45 8.46
N ASP A 25 19.63 -8.68 8.66
CA ASP A 25 19.06 -10.00 8.91
C ASP A 25 19.13 -10.95 7.70
N LEU A 26 19.51 -10.47 6.53
CA LEU A 26 19.75 -11.30 5.36
C LEU A 26 21.05 -12.15 5.50
N PHE A 27 21.91 -11.81 6.43
CA PHE A 27 23.23 -12.43 6.64
C PHE A 27 23.25 -13.27 7.90
N ASP A 28 24.03 -14.34 7.87
CA ASP A 28 24.31 -15.13 9.06
C ASP A 28 25.08 -14.29 10.09
N LEU A 29 24.98 -14.65 11.36
CA LEU A 29 25.64 -13.92 12.46
C LEU A 29 27.15 -13.75 12.27
N THR A 30 27.78 -14.71 11.59
CA THR A 30 29.23 -14.68 11.31
C THR A 30 29.63 -13.68 10.23
N ASP A 31 28.75 -13.45 9.27
CA ASP A 31 29.00 -12.62 8.09
C ASP A 31 28.16 -11.34 8.07
N ARG A 32 27.50 -11.05 9.16
CA ARG A 32 26.58 -9.90 9.29
C ARG A 32 27.35 -8.59 9.19
N PRO A 33 27.05 -7.74 8.18
CA PRO A 33 27.67 -6.43 8.06
C PRO A 33 27.27 -5.51 9.22
N ALA A 34 28.19 -4.61 9.59
CA ALA A 34 27.88 -3.54 10.52
C ALA A 34 26.84 -2.56 9.90
N THR A 35 26.04 -1.92 10.74
CA THR A 35 25.05 -0.92 10.30
C THR A 35 25.67 0.19 9.46
N ALA A 36 26.88 0.64 9.81
CA ALA A 36 27.62 1.64 9.05
C ALA A 36 27.98 1.17 7.63
N GLU A 37 28.38 -0.10 7.48
CA GLU A 37 28.69 -0.69 6.18
C GLU A 37 27.44 -0.79 5.30
N LEU A 38 26.32 -1.17 5.90
CA LEU A 38 25.03 -1.21 5.20
C LEU A 38 24.60 0.18 4.74
N ALA A 39 24.74 1.19 5.61
CA ALA A 39 24.41 2.56 5.27
C ALA A 39 25.28 3.10 4.13
N GLU A 40 26.59 2.83 4.15
CA GLU A 40 27.51 3.19 3.06
C GLU A 40 27.14 2.50 1.74
N ALA A 41 26.81 1.22 1.80
CA ALA A 41 26.40 0.46 0.61
C ALA A 41 25.10 1.01 0.02
N VAL A 42 24.14 1.40 0.83
CA VAL A 42 22.89 2.07 0.39
C VAL A 42 23.22 3.39 -0.28
N GLN A 43 24.10 4.22 0.28
CA GLN A 43 24.48 5.48 -0.32
C GLN A 43 25.22 5.29 -1.66
N ALA A 44 26.10 4.29 -1.75
CA ALA A 44 26.75 3.93 -3.00
C ALA A 44 25.75 3.47 -4.06
N LEU A 45 24.76 2.71 -3.67
CA LEU A 45 23.66 2.30 -4.56
C LEU A 45 22.84 3.50 -5.04
N ARG A 46 22.55 4.45 -4.17
CA ARG A 46 21.88 5.71 -4.54
C ARG A 46 22.65 6.48 -5.60
N ALA A 47 23.96 6.60 -5.42
CA ALA A 47 24.81 7.28 -6.39
C ALA A 47 24.82 6.56 -7.75
N ASP A 48 24.83 5.23 -7.76
CA ASP A 48 24.77 4.43 -9.00
C ASP A 48 23.44 4.59 -9.75
N CYS A 49 22.39 5.03 -9.09
CA CYS A 49 21.08 5.26 -9.70
C CYS A 49 20.96 6.62 -10.40
N GLU A 50 21.97 7.48 -10.32
CA GLU A 50 21.94 8.76 -11.06
C GLU A 50 21.81 8.55 -12.56
N GLY A 51 20.91 9.30 -13.17
CA GLY A 51 20.63 9.19 -14.61
C GLY A 51 19.82 7.96 -15.02
N ARG A 52 19.40 7.13 -14.07
CA ARG A 52 18.54 5.97 -14.34
C ARG A 52 17.08 6.29 -14.04
N GLY A 53 16.18 5.47 -14.56
CA GLY A 53 14.73 5.62 -14.37
C GLY A 53 14.23 5.25 -12.97
N PHE A 54 15.08 4.71 -12.11
CA PHE A 54 14.76 4.34 -10.74
C PHE A 54 15.76 4.94 -9.76
N GLU A 55 15.35 4.99 -8.51
CA GLU A 55 16.16 5.55 -7.42
C GLU A 55 15.94 4.80 -6.12
N VAL A 56 16.86 4.92 -5.19
CA VAL A 56 16.69 4.47 -3.81
C VAL A 56 16.17 5.64 -2.98
N CYS A 57 14.99 5.47 -2.39
CA CYS A 57 14.39 6.46 -1.50
C CYS A 57 14.42 6.00 -0.07
N GLN A 58 14.71 6.93 0.83
CA GLN A 58 14.54 6.75 2.26
C GLN A 58 13.12 7.22 2.63
N VAL A 59 12.36 6.34 3.26
CA VAL A 59 11.04 6.62 3.82
C VAL A 59 11.03 6.27 5.31
N ALA A 60 9.98 6.62 6.03
CA ALA A 60 9.89 6.39 7.48
C ALA A 60 10.14 4.93 7.88
N SER A 61 9.73 3.97 7.05
CA SER A 61 9.85 2.52 7.27
C SER A 61 11.09 1.88 6.63
N GLY A 62 12.06 2.67 6.18
CA GLY A 62 13.32 2.19 5.63
C GLY A 62 13.63 2.73 4.23
N TYR A 63 14.32 1.91 3.43
CA TYR A 63 14.73 2.23 2.06
C TYR A 63 13.95 1.38 1.07
N ARG A 64 13.66 1.97 -0.09
CA ARG A 64 13.03 1.23 -1.19
C ARG A 64 13.57 1.69 -2.55
N LEU A 65 13.52 0.79 -3.52
CA LEU A 65 13.68 1.14 -4.94
C LEU A 65 12.33 1.61 -5.46
N GLN A 66 12.33 2.71 -6.18
CA GLN A 66 11.15 3.25 -6.82
C GLN A 66 11.47 3.88 -8.16
N VAL A 67 10.50 3.93 -9.04
CA VAL A 67 10.59 4.70 -10.28
C VAL A 67 10.67 6.18 -9.95
N ARG A 68 11.52 6.93 -10.66
CA ARG A 68 11.63 8.38 -10.45
C ARG A 68 10.30 9.07 -10.76
N GLN A 69 9.90 9.98 -9.88
CA GLN A 69 8.64 10.69 -9.99
C GLN A 69 8.52 11.50 -11.30
N GLU A 70 9.63 12.01 -11.82
CA GLU A 70 9.71 12.72 -13.11
C GLU A 70 9.21 11.89 -14.30
N LEU A 71 9.23 10.55 -14.17
CA LEU A 71 8.75 9.63 -15.20
C LEU A 71 7.24 9.36 -15.12
N SER A 72 6.56 9.91 -14.12
CA SER A 72 5.13 9.67 -13.89
C SER A 72 4.25 9.89 -15.13
N PRO A 73 4.48 10.91 -15.99
CA PRO A 73 3.66 11.10 -17.19
C PRO A 73 3.66 9.91 -18.15
N TRP A 74 4.78 9.19 -18.24
CA TRP A 74 4.91 8.00 -19.09
C TRP A 74 4.47 6.73 -18.37
N ILE A 75 4.91 6.55 -17.13
CA ILE A 75 4.65 5.33 -16.33
C ILE A 75 3.17 5.18 -16.01
N ALA A 76 2.45 6.27 -15.75
CA ALA A 76 1.01 6.23 -15.51
C ALA A 76 0.22 5.58 -16.67
N ARG A 77 0.76 5.65 -17.90
CA ARG A 77 0.12 5.02 -19.07
C ARG A 77 0.17 3.49 -19.05
N LEU A 78 1.11 2.89 -18.32
CA LEU A 78 1.14 1.42 -18.12
C LEU A 78 -0.09 0.92 -17.38
N TRP A 79 -0.66 1.77 -16.54
CA TRP A 79 -1.79 1.48 -15.66
C TRP A 79 -3.06 2.20 -16.11
N GLN A 80 -3.11 2.62 -17.39
CA GLN A 80 -4.34 3.12 -17.97
C GLN A 80 -5.40 2.01 -18.02
N GLU A 81 -5.89 1.68 -16.85
CA GLU A 81 -7.27 1.28 -16.74
C GLU A 81 -8.10 2.50 -17.14
N LYS A 82 -9.07 2.32 -18.03
CA LYS A 82 -10.13 3.31 -18.20
C LYS A 82 -10.56 3.71 -16.79
N PRO A 83 -10.57 5.02 -16.44
CA PRO A 83 -11.01 5.41 -15.11
C PRO A 83 -12.35 4.74 -14.90
N ALA A 84 -12.40 3.81 -13.93
CA ALA A 84 -13.63 3.16 -13.55
C ALA A 84 -14.57 4.30 -13.15
N ARG A 85 -15.62 4.52 -13.93
CA ARG A 85 -16.65 5.46 -13.55
C ARG A 85 -17.35 4.87 -12.33
N TYR A 86 -17.02 5.40 -11.18
CA TYR A 86 -17.72 5.04 -9.97
C TYR A 86 -19.17 5.51 -10.09
N SER A 87 -20.11 4.60 -9.86
CA SER A 87 -21.52 4.94 -9.86
C SER A 87 -21.80 5.95 -8.72
N ARG A 88 -22.81 6.76 -8.91
CA ARG A 88 -23.28 7.69 -7.86
C ARG A 88 -23.64 6.91 -6.58
N ALA A 89 -24.28 5.76 -6.72
CA ALA A 89 -24.62 4.88 -5.59
C ALA A 89 -23.38 4.41 -4.81
N MET A 90 -22.28 4.09 -5.49
CA MET A 90 -21.04 3.70 -4.84
C MET A 90 -20.41 4.86 -4.08
N LEU A 91 -20.35 6.05 -4.68
CA LEU A 91 -19.78 7.25 -4.05
C LEU A 91 -20.61 7.70 -2.85
N GLU A 92 -21.94 7.67 -2.94
CA GLU A 92 -22.83 7.96 -1.83
C GLU A 92 -22.65 6.98 -0.66
N THR A 93 -22.54 5.69 -0.95
CA THR A 93 -22.31 4.64 0.04
C THR A 93 -20.96 4.83 0.73
N LEU A 94 -19.90 5.06 -0.02
CA LEU A 94 -18.57 5.32 0.53
C LEU A 94 -18.55 6.57 1.42
N SER A 95 -19.22 7.64 1.00
CA SER A 95 -19.33 8.88 1.78
C SER A 95 -20.04 8.66 3.11
N ILE A 96 -21.13 7.90 3.13
CA ILE A 96 -21.86 7.59 4.36
C ILE A 96 -20.97 6.79 5.32
N ILE A 97 -20.24 5.78 4.82
CA ILE A 97 -19.30 5.01 5.63
C ILE A 97 -18.22 5.91 6.20
N ALA A 98 -17.62 6.79 5.39
CA ALA A 98 -16.55 7.69 5.82
C ALA A 98 -17.01 8.63 6.94
N TYR A 99 -18.23 9.16 6.87
CA TYR A 99 -18.74 10.10 7.86
C TYR A 99 -19.35 9.43 9.11
N ARG A 100 -19.84 8.21 9.00
CA ARG A 100 -20.62 7.56 10.07
C ARG A 100 -20.02 6.26 10.57
N GLN A 101 -18.81 5.91 10.14
CA GLN A 101 -18.13 4.70 10.59
C GLN A 101 -17.97 4.63 12.12
N PRO A 102 -18.07 3.46 12.75
CA PRO A 102 -18.48 2.20 12.13
C PRO A 102 -20.00 2.14 11.90
N ILE A 103 -20.41 1.57 10.78
CA ILE A 103 -21.81 1.56 10.35
C ILE A 103 -22.18 0.22 9.72
N THR A 104 -23.42 -0.24 9.89
CA THR A 104 -23.93 -1.43 9.23
C THR A 104 -24.52 -1.11 7.86
N ARG A 105 -24.64 -2.16 7.02
CA ARG A 105 -25.33 -2.03 5.73
C ARG A 105 -26.78 -1.55 5.91
N GLY A 106 -27.48 -2.08 6.90
CA GLY A 106 -28.86 -1.65 7.20
C GLY A 106 -28.96 -0.17 7.53
N ASP A 107 -27.98 0.36 8.31
CA ASP A 107 -27.93 1.78 8.64
C ASP A 107 -27.65 2.65 7.40
N ILE A 108 -26.81 2.18 6.48
CA ILE A 108 -26.56 2.86 5.21
C ILE A 108 -27.85 2.94 4.38
N GLU A 109 -28.57 1.82 4.27
CA GLU A 109 -29.86 1.76 3.57
C GLU A 109 -30.88 2.71 4.16
N GLU A 110 -30.92 2.81 5.48
CA GLU A 110 -31.81 3.74 6.19
C GLU A 110 -31.47 5.21 5.88
N VAL A 111 -30.21 5.57 5.85
CA VAL A 111 -29.76 6.93 5.50
C VAL A 111 -30.07 7.27 4.05
N ARG A 112 -29.86 6.33 3.13
CA ARG A 112 -30.11 6.53 1.71
C ARG A 112 -31.59 6.44 1.32
N GLY A 113 -32.38 5.71 2.09
CA GLY A 113 -33.78 5.43 1.78
C GLY A 113 -34.00 4.39 0.68
N VAL A 114 -32.94 3.70 0.24
CA VAL A 114 -32.96 2.64 -0.78
C VAL A 114 -32.00 1.52 -0.37
N ALA A 115 -32.26 0.32 -0.86
CA ALA A 115 -31.40 -0.83 -0.63
C ALA A 115 -30.00 -0.62 -1.28
N VAL A 116 -28.97 -1.09 -0.59
CA VAL A 116 -27.60 -1.09 -1.10
C VAL A 116 -27.34 -2.38 -1.87
N ASN A 117 -26.91 -2.26 -3.12
CA ASN A 117 -26.48 -3.42 -3.89
C ASN A 117 -25.28 -4.09 -3.19
N PRO A 118 -25.33 -5.39 -2.87
CA PRO A 118 -24.23 -6.11 -2.22
C PRO A 118 -22.91 -6.00 -2.97
N ASN A 119 -22.93 -5.86 -4.28
CA ASN A 119 -21.72 -5.69 -5.10
C ASN A 119 -20.99 -4.39 -4.83
N ILE A 120 -21.69 -3.34 -4.41
CA ILE A 120 -21.06 -2.06 -4.05
C ILE A 120 -20.17 -2.25 -2.83
N ILE A 121 -20.68 -2.84 -1.76
CA ILE A 121 -19.90 -3.09 -0.54
C ILE A 121 -18.75 -4.05 -0.83
N ARG A 122 -18.99 -5.11 -1.60
CA ARG A 122 -17.93 -6.03 -2.01
C ARG A 122 -16.82 -5.33 -2.77
N THR A 123 -17.15 -4.47 -3.73
CA THR A 123 -16.15 -3.71 -4.49
C THR A 123 -15.34 -2.78 -3.60
N LEU A 124 -15.98 -2.10 -2.65
CA LEU A 124 -15.28 -1.23 -1.69
C LEU A 124 -14.33 -2.04 -0.79
N GLN A 125 -14.71 -3.24 -0.38
CA GLN A 125 -13.87 -4.14 0.39
C GLN A 125 -12.70 -4.69 -0.44
N GLU A 126 -12.93 -5.11 -1.68
CA GLU A 126 -11.89 -5.60 -2.60
C GLU A 126 -10.83 -4.55 -2.91
N ARG A 127 -11.20 -3.26 -2.88
CA ARG A 127 -10.29 -2.13 -3.06
C ARG A 127 -9.59 -1.68 -1.77
N ASP A 128 -9.83 -2.34 -0.66
CA ASP A 128 -9.34 -1.97 0.68
C ASP A 128 -9.75 -0.55 1.13
N TRP A 129 -10.83 -0.01 0.56
CA TRP A 129 -11.36 1.27 0.99
C TRP A 129 -12.28 1.14 2.20
N VAL A 130 -12.87 -0.03 2.37
CA VAL A 130 -13.77 -0.38 3.46
C VAL A 130 -13.41 -1.77 3.99
N ARG A 131 -13.49 -1.95 5.29
CA ARG A 131 -13.27 -3.24 5.96
C ARG A 131 -14.30 -3.49 7.03
N VAL A 132 -14.48 -4.75 7.37
CA VAL A 132 -15.28 -5.16 8.53
C VAL A 132 -14.44 -4.95 9.79
N VAL A 133 -14.91 -4.14 10.71
CA VAL A 133 -14.23 -3.84 11.98
C VAL A 133 -14.88 -4.52 13.20
N GLY A 134 -16.01 -5.15 13.02
CA GLY A 134 -16.73 -5.85 14.06
C GLY A 134 -18.15 -6.21 13.63
N HIS A 135 -18.96 -6.57 14.59
CA HIS A 135 -20.37 -6.88 14.40
C HIS A 135 -21.20 -6.20 15.48
N ARG A 136 -22.40 -5.73 15.12
CA ARG A 136 -23.31 -5.17 16.09
C ARG A 136 -23.96 -6.30 16.89
N ASP A 137 -24.08 -6.14 18.19
CA ASP A 137 -24.67 -7.12 19.09
C ASP A 137 -26.21 -7.01 19.10
N VAL A 138 -26.80 -7.32 17.96
CA VAL A 138 -28.25 -7.38 17.76
C VAL A 138 -28.59 -8.65 16.95
N PRO A 139 -29.86 -9.10 16.90
CA PRO A 139 -30.23 -10.25 16.09
C PRO A 139 -29.74 -10.14 14.65
N GLY A 140 -29.12 -11.22 14.13
CA GLY A 140 -28.50 -11.27 12.81
C GLY A 140 -27.03 -10.81 12.80
N ARG A 141 -26.51 -10.21 13.86
CA ARG A 141 -25.13 -9.76 14.03
C ARG A 141 -24.55 -9.10 12.77
N PRO A 142 -25.13 -7.98 12.32
CA PRO A 142 -24.69 -7.33 11.08
C PRO A 142 -23.26 -6.82 11.20
N GLU A 143 -22.51 -6.90 10.12
CA GLU A 143 -21.15 -6.42 10.03
C GLU A 143 -21.08 -4.89 10.20
N LEU A 144 -20.10 -4.43 10.96
CA LEU A 144 -19.75 -3.01 11.08
C LEU A 144 -18.66 -2.68 10.09
N LEU A 145 -18.90 -1.69 9.26
CA LEU A 145 -18.01 -1.24 8.18
C LEU A 145 -17.34 0.08 8.56
N ALA A 146 -16.06 0.16 8.24
CA ALA A 146 -15.26 1.38 8.42
C ALA A 146 -14.24 1.58 7.29
#